data_b45cb53e58d791f32f40713b4cdc95eb
#
_entry.id   b45cb53e58d791f32f40713b4cdc95eb
#
_cell.length_a   1.000
_cell.length_b   1.000
_cell.length_c   1.000
_cell.angle_alpha   90.00
_cell.angle_beta   90.00
_cell.angle_gamma   90.00
#
_symmetry.space_group_name_H-M   'P 1'
#
loop_
_entity.id
_entity.type
_entity.pdbx_description
1 polymer ?
#
loop_
_entity_poly.entity_id
_entity_poly.type
_entity_poly.pdbx_seq_one_letter_code
_entity_poly.pdbx_strand_id
1 'polypeptide(L)'
;MNDVIDSCKVQGEFLLNGVTDIYGDSIQVETLREKIGMVFQKPNPFPKSIFENVAYGPKIHGLASTQSELNDIVMDSLNRAGLYEEVKDRMDDIATGLSGGQQQRLCIARAIAIRPEIILMDEPCSALDPIATARIEELINELKENYTIIIVTHSMSQASRISQRTAFFHLGKLIEHGDTSKIFTKPDKEQTNDYITGRFG
;
A
#
# COMPACT_ATOMS: atom_id res chain seq x y z
N MET A 1 4.73 9.46 -9.65
CA MET A 1 4.79 9.54 -8.17
C MET A 1 5.99 10.36 -7.71
N ASN A 2 7.09 10.33 -8.45
CA ASN A 2 8.28 11.16 -8.15
C ASN A 2 8.26 12.53 -8.84
N ASP A 3 7.19 12.84 -9.53
CA ASP A 3 6.94 14.08 -10.28
C ASP A 3 6.94 15.36 -9.41
N VAL A 4 6.73 15.20 -8.09
CA VAL A 4 6.79 16.30 -7.12
C VAL A 4 8.17 16.47 -6.46
N ILE A 5 9.17 15.70 -6.87
CA ILE A 5 10.52 15.71 -6.31
C ILE A 5 11.49 16.25 -7.38
N ASP A 6 11.82 17.53 -7.33
CA ASP A 6 12.63 18.23 -8.35
C ASP A 6 14.00 17.58 -8.61
N SER A 7 14.59 16.94 -7.60
CA SER A 7 15.90 16.26 -7.72
C SER A 7 15.83 14.83 -8.24
N CYS A 8 14.63 14.26 -8.41
CA CYS A 8 14.47 12.90 -8.87
C CYS A 8 14.60 12.81 -10.39
N LYS A 9 15.55 11.98 -10.85
CA LYS A 9 15.69 11.63 -12.27
C LYS A 9 15.45 10.14 -12.43
N VAL A 10 14.53 9.79 -13.30
CA VAL A 10 14.23 8.40 -13.66
C VAL A 10 14.79 8.12 -15.05
N GLN A 11 15.47 7.00 -15.22
CA GLN A 11 15.95 6.50 -16.49
C GLN A 11 15.52 5.05 -16.67
N GLY A 12 15.09 4.70 -17.85
CA GLY A 12 14.57 3.38 -18.19
C GLY A 12 13.08 3.44 -18.52
N GLU A 13 12.52 2.30 -18.77
CA GLU A 13 11.13 2.11 -19.17
C GLU A 13 10.35 1.46 -18.02
N PHE A 14 9.20 2.04 -17.67
CA PHE A 14 8.29 1.52 -16.65
C PHE A 14 6.90 1.29 -17.27
N LEU A 15 6.60 0.05 -17.63
CA LEU A 15 5.37 -0.29 -18.31
C LEU A 15 4.29 -0.77 -17.33
N LEU A 16 3.19 -0.03 -17.23
CA LEU A 16 1.96 -0.50 -16.61
C LEU A 16 1.24 -1.43 -17.58
N ASN A 17 0.93 -2.64 -17.13
CA ASN A 17 0.30 -3.69 -17.95
C ASN A 17 1.06 -4.01 -19.25
N GLY A 18 2.37 -3.76 -19.30
CA GLY A 18 3.23 -4.04 -20.44
C GLY A 18 3.04 -3.11 -21.64
N VAL A 19 2.23 -2.06 -21.53
CA VAL A 19 1.89 -1.18 -22.67
C VAL A 19 2.02 0.32 -22.36
N THR A 20 1.79 0.75 -21.14
CA THR A 20 1.77 2.16 -20.79
C THR A 20 3.03 2.54 -20.02
N ASP A 21 3.94 3.26 -20.67
CA ASP A 21 5.10 3.83 -19.96
C ASP A 21 4.62 4.94 -19.00
N ILE A 22 4.74 4.71 -17.70
CA ILE A 22 4.27 5.64 -16.66
C ILE A 22 5.08 6.94 -16.57
N TYR A 23 6.22 7.03 -17.27
CA TYR A 23 7.05 8.23 -17.42
C TYR A 23 6.98 8.82 -18.84
N GLY A 24 6.13 8.28 -19.71
CA GLY A 24 5.93 8.79 -21.05
C GLY A 24 5.29 10.19 -21.06
N ASP A 25 5.66 11.01 -22.04
CA ASP A 25 5.20 12.41 -22.16
C ASP A 25 3.68 12.58 -22.27
N SER A 26 2.95 11.54 -22.65
CA SER A 26 1.50 11.56 -22.84
C SER A 26 0.71 11.17 -21.60
N ILE A 27 1.37 10.80 -20.50
CA ILE A 27 0.72 10.36 -19.26
C ILE A 27 0.12 11.54 -18.51
N GLN A 28 -1.17 11.44 -18.21
CA GLN A 28 -1.82 12.30 -17.22
C GLN A 28 -1.59 11.71 -15.82
N VAL A 29 -0.86 12.45 -14.98
CA VAL A 29 -0.46 12.00 -13.66
C VAL A 29 -1.66 11.71 -12.76
N GLU A 30 -2.73 12.47 -12.91
CA GLU A 30 -4.00 12.29 -12.19
C GLU A 30 -4.62 10.93 -12.50
N THR A 31 -4.69 10.55 -13.78
CA THR A 31 -5.19 9.25 -14.23
C THR A 31 -4.30 8.10 -13.73
N LEU A 32 -2.98 8.31 -13.68
CA LEU A 32 -2.07 7.32 -13.12
C LEU A 32 -2.30 7.13 -11.62
N ARG A 33 -2.52 8.23 -10.87
CA ARG A 33 -2.80 8.19 -9.43
C ARG A 33 -4.15 7.58 -9.07
N GLU A 34 -5.10 7.57 -9.98
CA GLU A 34 -6.36 6.83 -9.83
C GLU A 34 -6.11 5.31 -9.88
N LYS A 35 -5.18 4.87 -10.75
CA LYS A 35 -4.84 3.45 -10.93
C LYS A 35 -3.88 2.90 -9.88
N ILE A 36 -3.10 3.75 -9.24
CA ILE A 36 -2.04 3.35 -8.31
C ILE A 36 -2.25 4.05 -6.97
N GLY A 37 -2.78 3.29 -5.99
CA GLY A 37 -2.90 3.73 -4.61
C GLY A 37 -1.55 3.71 -3.89
N MET A 38 -1.37 4.60 -2.89
CA MET A 38 -0.16 4.65 -2.06
C MET A 38 -0.51 4.67 -0.58
N VAL A 39 0.12 3.78 0.19
CA VAL A 39 0.08 3.72 1.65
C VAL A 39 1.50 3.98 2.17
N PHE A 40 1.65 5.04 2.96
CA PHE A 40 2.95 5.48 3.47
C PHE A 40 3.32 4.77 4.78
N GLN A 41 4.61 4.74 5.08
CA GLN A 41 5.18 4.20 6.30
C GLN A 41 4.57 4.83 7.56
N LYS A 42 4.48 6.16 7.59
CA LYS A 42 3.80 6.90 8.65
C LYS A 42 2.35 7.15 8.22
N PRO A 43 1.36 6.71 9.00
CA PRO A 43 -0.03 7.02 8.71
C PRO A 43 -0.24 8.52 8.51
N ASN A 44 -0.96 8.88 7.47
CA ASN A 44 -1.18 10.27 7.09
C ASN A 44 -2.68 10.58 6.83
N PRO A 45 -3.56 10.34 7.83
CA PRO A 45 -4.95 10.75 7.68
C PRO A 45 -5.04 12.25 7.48
N PHE A 46 -5.97 12.68 6.65
CA PHE A 46 -6.28 14.10 6.53
C PHE A 46 -6.88 14.61 7.85
N PRO A 47 -6.68 15.90 8.22
CA PRO A 47 -7.31 16.52 9.39
C PRO A 47 -8.81 16.78 9.12
N LYS A 48 -9.51 15.73 8.81
CA LYS A 48 -10.94 15.62 8.46
C LYS A 48 -11.55 14.45 9.22
N SER A 49 -12.85 14.29 9.11
CA SER A 49 -13.53 13.15 9.72
C SER A 49 -13.08 11.80 9.12
N ILE A 50 -13.39 10.72 9.82
CA ILE A 50 -13.14 9.35 9.34
C ILE A 50 -13.85 9.14 8.01
N PHE A 51 -15.14 9.51 7.93
CA PHE A 51 -15.91 9.45 6.70
C PHE A 51 -15.27 10.23 5.54
N GLU A 52 -14.92 11.50 5.79
CA GLU A 52 -14.33 12.38 4.75
C GLU A 52 -12.97 11.91 4.26
N ASN A 53 -12.18 11.22 5.10
CA ASN A 53 -10.92 10.62 4.66
C ASN A 53 -11.14 9.59 3.57
N VAL A 54 -12.10 8.68 3.74
CA VAL A 54 -12.37 7.61 2.78
C VAL A 54 -13.14 8.15 1.57
N ALA A 55 -14.11 9.05 1.80
CA ALA A 55 -14.92 9.67 0.76
C ALA A 55 -14.15 10.61 -0.17
N TYR A 56 -12.94 11.02 0.19
CA TYR A 56 -12.17 12.05 -0.53
C TYR A 56 -11.89 11.64 -1.98
N GLY A 57 -11.28 10.46 -2.18
CA GLY A 57 -10.99 9.94 -3.52
C GLY A 57 -12.26 9.75 -4.37
N PRO A 58 -13.25 9.00 -3.90
CA PRO A 58 -14.51 8.82 -4.61
C PRO A 58 -15.21 10.12 -5.04
N LYS A 59 -15.16 11.17 -4.21
CA LYS A 59 -15.71 12.49 -4.57
C LYS A 59 -14.94 13.17 -5.70
N ILE A 60 -13.61 13.16 -5.66
CA ILE A 60 -12.77 13.81 -6.67
C ILE A 60 -12.89 13.11 -8.02
N HIS A 61 -12.93 11.78 -8.02
CA HIS A 61 -13.01 10.98 -9.24
C HIS A 61 -14.43 10.74 -9.72
N GLY A 62 -15.46 11.31 -9.06
CA GLY A 62 -16.86 11.20 -9.47
C GLY A 62 -17.40 9.77 -9.45
N LEU A 63 -16.91 8.92 -8.51
CA LEU A 63 -17.29 7.51 -8.42
C LEU A 63 -18.66 7.28 -7.78
N ALA A 64 -19.28 8.32 -7.25
CA ALA A 64 -20.62 8.30 -6.68
C ALA A 64 -21.43 9.47 -7.22
N SER A 65 -22.62 9.19 -7.71
CA SER A 65 -23.56 10.20 -8.22
C SER A 65 -24.51 10.70 -7.12
N THR A 66 -24.67 9.90 -6.06
CA THR A 66 -25.56 10.18 -4.92
C THR A 66 -24.82 10.03 -3.59
N GLN A 67 -25.38 10.65 -2.54
CA GLN A 67 -24.84 10.47 -1.19
C GLN A 67 -24.95 9.02 -0.70
N SER A 68 -25.99 8.29 -1.12
CA SER A 68 -26.16 6.87 -0.79
C SER A 68 -25.03 6.02 -1.37
N GLU A 69 -24.72 6.18 -2.66
CA GLU A 69 -23.61 5.48 -3.31
C GLU A 69 -22.26 5.81 -2.64
N LEU A 70 -22.05 7.06 -2.25
CA LEU A 70 -20.84 7.46 -1.54
C LEU A 70 -20.75 6.77 -0.17
N ASN A 71 -21.85 6.70 0.57
CA ASN A 71 -21.92 6.00 1.85
C ASN A 71 -21.58 4.52 1.68
N ASP A 72 -22.11 3.87 0.64
CA ASP A 72 -21.86 2.46 0.35
C ASP A 72 -20.38 2.21 0.05
N ILE A 73 -19.74 3.08 -0.76
CA ILE A 73 -18.29 3.00 -1.04
C ILE A 73 -17.48 3.15 0.25
N VAL A 74 -17.82 4.12 1.10
CA VAL A 74 -17.10 4.37 2.35
C VAL A 74 -17.24 3.18 3.32
N MET A 75 -18.46 2.67 3.50
CA MET A 75 -18.72 1.52 4.38
C MET A 75 -18.02 0.26 3.87
N ASP A 76 -18.10 -0.05 2.57
CA ASP A 76 -17.39 -1.18 1.96
C ASP A 76 -15.89 -1.09 2.19
N SER A 77 -15.31 0.08 1.92
CA SER A 77 -13.86 0.30 2.09
C SER A 77 -13.41 0.15 3.54
N LEU A 78 -14.17 0.66 4.50
CA LEU A 78 -13.89 0.52 5.93
C LEU A 78 -14.05 -0.93 6.40
N ASN A 79 -15.07 -1.64 5.90
CA ASN A 79 -15.27 -3.06 6.18
C ASN A 79 -14.10 -3.88 5.66
N ARG A 80 -13.71 -3.69 4.42
CA ARG A 80 -12.56 -4.37 3.79
C ARG A 80 -11.24 -4.05 4.48
N ALA A 81 -11.09 -2.86 5.06
CA ALA A 81 -9.95 -2.50 5.89
C ALA A 81 -10.04 -3.01 7.34
N GLY A 82 -11.07 -3.78 7.70
CA GLY A 82 -11.30 -4.30 9.04
C GLY A 82 -11.44 -3.20 10.10
N LEU A 83 -11.95 -2.02 9.71
CA LEU A 83 -12.02 -0.85 10.60
C LEU A 83 -13.46 -0.45 10.93
N TYR A 84 -14.45 -0.81 10.10
CA TYR A 84 -15.82 -0.34 10.21
C TYR A 84 -16.44 -0.54 11.59
N GLU A 85 -16.36 -1.75 12.16
CA GLU A 85 -16.94 -2.04 13.47
C GLU A 85 -16.37 -1.21 14.61
N GLU A 86 -15.12 -0.76 14.48
CA GLU A 86 -14.47 0.06 15.49
C GLU A 86 -14.84 1.56 15.39
N VAL A 87 -15.36 2.00 14.23
CA VAL A 87 -15.59 3.44 13.96
C VAL A 87 -17.01 3.78 13.50
N LYS A 88 -17.90 2.82 13.32
CA LYS A 88 -19.27 3.04 12.77
C LYS A 88 -20.09 4.08 13.53
N ASP A 89 -19.92 4.19 14.86
CA ASP A 89 -20.65 5.12 15.71
C ASP A 89 -19.93 6.47 15.89
N ARG A 90 -18.82 6.68 15.18
CA ARG A 90 -17.95 7.86 15.30
C ARG A 90 -17.36 8.32 13.96
N MET A 91 -18.12 8.15 12.89
CA MET A 91 -17.70 8.47 11.51
C MET A 91 -17.36 9.96 11.31
N ASP A 92 -17.95 10.83 12.11
CA ASP A 92 -17.72 12.28 12.07
C ASP A 92 -16.54 12.72 12.95
N ASP A 93 -15.94 11.83 13.75
CA ASP A 93 -14.78 12.14 14.55
C ASP A 93 -13.56 12.45 13.68
N ILE A 94 -12.69 13.34 14.16
CA ILE A 94 -11.44 13.69 13.48
C ILE A 94 -10.51 12.48 13.43
N ALA A 95 -10.12 12.09 12.23
CA ALA A 95 -9.35 10.87 11.97
C ALA A 95 -7.95 10.85 12.65
N THR A 96 -7.35 12.02 12.90
CA THR A 96 -6.05 12.12 13.59
C THR A 96 -6.11 11.70 15.06
N GLY A 97 -7.30 11.58 15.65
CA GLY A 97 -7.51 11.08 17.00
C GLY A 97 -7.55 9.54 17.12
N LEU A 98 -7.49 8.81 16.02
CA LEU A 98 -7.44 7.35 16.00
C LEU A 98 -6.06 6.83 16.47
N SER A 99 -6.01 5.57 16.95
CA SER A 99 -4.75 4.89 17.24
C SER A 99 -3.90 4.71 15.97
N GLY A 100 -2.59 4.51 16.09
CA GLY A 100 -1.70 4.34 14.93
C GLY A 100 -2.14 3.22 13.98
N GLY A 101 -2.53 2.05 14.52
CA GLY A 101 -3.05 0.94 13.71
C GLY A 101 -4.40 1.23 13.05
N GLN A 102 -5.30 1.99 13.73
CA GLN A 102 -6.55 2.46 13.13
C GLN A 102 -6.30 3.49 12.02
N GLN A 103 -5.37 4.43 12.23
CA GLN A 103 -4.97 5.40 11.21
C GLN A 103 -4.39 4.71 9.97
N GLN A 104 -3.56 3.67 10.15
CA GLN A 104 -2.99 2.92 9.04
C GLN A 104 -4.09 2.20 8.25
N ARG A 105 -5.02 1.50 8.93
CA ARG A 105 -6.16 0.86 8.26
C ARG A 105 -7.07 1.87 7.57
N LEU A 106 -7.25 3.07 8.14
CA LEU A 106 -7.98 4.16 7.50
C LEU A 106 -7.27 4.63 6.21
N CYS A 107 -5.94 4.74 6.22
CA CYS A 107 -5.17 5.09 5.01
C CYS A 107 -5.28 4.00 3.94
N ILE A 108 -5.34 2.72 4.34
CA ILE A 108 -5.61 1.61 3.41
C ILE A 108 -7.04 1.71 2.87
N ALA A 109 -8.07 1.91 3.74
CA ALA A 109 -9.45 2.10 3.31
C ALA A 109 -9.59 3.24 2.28
N ARG A 110 -8.92 4.37 2.54
CA ARG A 110 -8.87 5.50 1.61
C ARG A 110 -8.22 5.13 0.28
N ALA A 111 -7.17 4.33 0.29
CA ALA A 111 -6.47 3.91 -0.92
C ALA A 111 -7.31 2.95 -1.78
N ILE A 112 -8.06 2.02 -1.15
CA ILE A 112 -8.90 1.05 -1.88
C ILE A 112 -10.26 1.62 -2.32
N ALA A 113 -10.70 2.74 -1.75
CA ALA A 113 -12.00 3.35 -2.05
C ALA A 113 -12.15 3.80 -3.52
N ILE A 114 -11.04 4.09 -4.19
CA ILE A 114 -11.00 4.42 -5.62
C ILE A 114 -10.82 3.20 -6.52
N ARG A 115 -10.75 1.98 -5.94
CA ARG A 115 -10.56 0.69 -6.65
C ARG A 115 -9.34 0.71 -7.58
N PRO A 116 -8.14 0.99 -7.09
CA PRO A 116 -6.92 1.05 -7.90
C PRO A 116 -6.57 -0.32 -8.50
N GLU A 117 -5.75 -0.35 -9.55
CA GLU A 117 -5.19 -1.59 -10.10
C GLU A 117 -4.02 -2.10 -9.24
N ILE A 118 -3.25 -1.17 -8.66
CA ILE A 118 -2.04 -1.46 -7.87
C ILE A 118 -2.09 -0.68 -6.55
N ILE A 119 -1.64 -1.31 -5.47
CA ILE A 119 -1.42 -0.66 -4.17
C ILE A 119 0.06 -0.74 -3.83
N LEU A 120 0.70 0.41 -3.69
CA LEU A 120 2.06 0.53 -3.18
C LEU A 120 2.00 0.73 -1.67
N MET A 121 2.77 -0.03 -0.91
CA MET A 121 2.86 0.09 0.55
C MET A 121 4.33 0.25 0.94
N ASP A 122 4.64 1.35 1.60
CA ASP A 122 5.99 1.62 2.10
C ASP A 122 6.01 1.33 3.60
N GLU A 123 6.68 0.25 4.00
CA GLU A 123 6.83 -0.22 5.38
C GLU A 123 5.53 -0.14 6.22
N PRO A 124 4.41 -0.73 5.78
CA PRO A 124 3.08 -0.44 6.33
C PRO A 124 2.90 -0.83 7.80
N CYS A 125 3.82 -1.59 8.39
CA CYS A 125 3.76 -2.08 9.76
C CYS A 125 4.89 -1.58 10.66
N SER A 126 5.85 -0.78 10.18
CA SER A 126 7.09 -0.46 10.91
C SER A 126 6.88 0.30 12.22
N ALA A 127 5.80 1.07 12.34
CA ALA A 127 5.47 1.87 13.52
C ALA A 127 4.35 1.26 14.38
N LEU A 128 3.98 0.00 14.15
CA LEU A 128 2.85 -0.66 14.79
C LEU A 128 3.30 -1.71 15.82
N ASP A 129 2.47 -1.91 16.84
CA ASP A 129 2.62 -3.02 17.77
C ASP A 129 2.33 -4.37 17.07
N PRO A 130 2.71 -5.51 17.69
CA PRO A 130 2.54 -6.83 17.07
C PRO A 130 1.09 -7.20 16.73
N ILE A 131 0.11 -6.73 17.52
CA ILE A 131 -1.32 -7.03 17.30
C ILE A 131 -1.81 -6.25 16.07
N ALA A 132 -1.50 -4.96 16.00
CA ALA A 132 -1.83 -4.13 14.86
C ALA A 132 -1.12 -4.62 13.59
N THR A 133 0.14 -5.05 13.69
CA THR A 133 0.90 -5.67 12.59
C THR A 133 0.20 -6.91 12.05
N ALA A 134 -0.22 -7.83 12.93
CA ALA A 134 -0.92 -9.05 12.51
C ALA A 134 -2.22 -8.73 11.74
N ARG A 135 -2.99 -7.76 12.23
CA ARG A 135 -4.22 -7.30 11.54
C ARG A 135 -3.94 -6.72 10.15
N ILE A 136 -2.86 -5.96 9.99
CA ILE A 136 -2.46 -5.42 8.67
C ILE A 136 -1.99 -6.55 7.74
N GLU A 137 -1.27 -7.55 8.25
CA GLU A 137 -0.84 -8.69 7.45
C GLU A 137 -2.04 -9.56 6.98
N GLU A 138 -3.03 -9.78 7.86
CA GLU A 138 -4.30 -10.43 7.49
C GLU A 138 -5.03 -9.64 6.40
N LEU A 139 -5.18 -8.33 6.58
CA LEU A 139 -5.77 -7.43 5.59
C LEU A 139 -5.04 -7.49 4.24
N ILE A 140 -3.70 -7.48 4.22
CA ILE A 140 -2.92 -7.61 2.99
C ILE A 140 -3.20 -8.95 2.31
N ASN A 141 -3.33 -10.05 3.09
CA ASN A 141 -3.64 -11.37 2.56
C ASN A 141 -5.04 -11.44 1.92
N GLU A 142 -6.01 -10.69 2.42
CA GLU A 142 -7.34 -10.57 1.82
C GLU A 142 -7.32 -9.69 0.56
N LEU A 143 -6.63 -8.54 0.63
CA LEU A 143 -6.58 -7.58 -0.48
C LEU A 143 -5.84 -8.13 -1.71
N LYS A 144 -4.81 -8.96 -1.55
CA LYS A 144 -4.03 -9.51 -2.68
C LYS A 144 -4.84 -10.40 -3.63
N GLU A 145 -6.03 -10.87 -3.20
CA GLU A 145 -6.94 -11.62 -4.08
C GLU A 145 -7.56 -10.73 -5.17
N ASN A 146 -7.62 -9.41 -4.93
CA ASN A 146 -8.27 -8.45 -5.83
C ASN A 146 -7.36 -7.35 -6.34
N TYR A 147 -6.18 -7.17 -5.75
CA TYR A 147 -5.23 -6.10 -6.07
C TYR A 147 -3.82 -6.64 -6.31
N THR A 148 -3.09 -5.99 -7.21
CA THR A 148 -1.64 -6.14 -7.23
C THR A 148 -1.04 -5.29 -6.11
N ILE A 149 -0.37 -5.91 -5.14
CA ILE A 149 0.22 -5.21 -4.00
C ILE A 149 1.75 -5.28 -4.10
N ILE A 150 2.40 -4.12 -4.03
CA ILE A 150 3.85 -4.00 -3.98
C ILE A 150 4.22 -3.39 -2.63
N ILE A 151 4.99 -4.13 -1.83
CA ILE A 151 5.37 -3.73 -0.48
C ILE A 151 6.88 -3.57 -0.40
N VAL A 152 7.32 -2.42 0.12
CA VAL A 152 8.69 -2.24 0.59
C VAL A 152 8.71 -2.51 2.09
N THR A 153 9.60 -3.39 2.54
CA THR A 153 9.79 -3.70 3.96
C THR A 153 11.24 -4.10 4.24
N HIS A 154 11.73 -3.75 5.40
CA HIS A 154 13.00 -4.26 5.94
C HIS A 154 12.78 -5.52 6.80
N SER A 155 11.54 -5.92 7.06
CA SER A 155 11.21 -7.11 7.84
C SER A 155 11.17 -8.36 6.96
N MET A 156 12.23 -9.17 7.02
CA MET A 156 12.30 -10.44 6.32
C MET A 156 11.16 -11.40 6.73
N SER A 157 10.83 -11.42 8.01
CA SER A 157 9.74 -12.25 8.54
C SER A 157 8.38 -11.84 7.98
N GLN A 158 8.13 -10.54 7.80
CA GLN A 158 6.93 -10.04 7.14
C GLN A 158 6.92 -10.45 5.66
N ALA A 159 7.99 -10.15 4.92
CA ALA A 159 8.08 -10.50 3.50
C ALA A 159 7.82 -12.01 3.27
N SER A 160 8.42 -12.88 4.11
CA SER A 160 8.25 -14.33 3.98
C SER A 160 6.83 -14.83 4.23
N ARG A 161 6.03 -14.12 5.06
CA ARG A 161 4.64 -14.53 5.40
C ARG A 161 3.61 -14.07 4.38
N ILE A 162 3.77 -12.86 3.81
CA ILE A 162 2.68 -12.23 3.05
C ILE A 162 2.92 -12.15 1.55
N SER A 163 4.17 -12.25 1.06
CA SER A 163 4.47 -12.10 -0.37
C SER A 163 4.54 -13.43 -1.12
N GLN A 164 4.13 -13.43 -2.38
CA GLN A 164 4.34 -14.54 -3.32
C GLN A 164 5.69 -14.44 -4.01
N ARG A 165 6.14 -13.21 -4.28
CA ARG A 165 7.43 -12.92 -4.91
C ARG A 165 8.19 -11.90 -4.08
N THR A 166 9.50 -12.07 -4.00
CA THR A 166 10.40 -11.19 -3.26
C THR A 166 11.53 -10.71 -4.15
N ALA A 167 11.83 -9.41 -4.03
CA ALA A 167 12.99 -8.78 -4.66
C ALA A 167 13.91 -8.25 -3.54
N PHE A 168 15.15 -8.74 -3.52
CA PHE A 168 16.17 -8.27 -2.57
C PHE A 168 17.02 -7.17 -3.20
N PHE A 169 17.00 -6.00 -2.57
CA PHE A 169 17.81 -4.84 -2.95
C PHE A 169 18.89 -4.59 -1.91
N HIS A 170 20.10 -4.28 -2.39
CA HIS A 170 21.20 -3.85 -1.54
C HIS A 170 21.92 -2.66 -2.19
N LEU A 171 22.12 -1.58 -1.43
CA LEU A 171 22.73 -0.33 -1.89
C LEU A 171 22.20 0.16 -3.25
N GLY A 172 20.85 0.15 -3.41
CA GLY A 172 20.18 0.59 -4.63
C GLY A 172 20.24 -0.37 -5.81
N LYS A 173 20.83 -1.56 -5.67
CA LYS A 173 20.93 -2.58 -6.72
C LYS A 173 19.99 -3.75 -6.43
N LEU A 174 19.28 -4.21 -7.45
CA LEU A 174 18.55 -5.47 -7.38
C LEU A 174 19.55 -6.63 -7.39
N ILE A 175 19.61 -7.37 -6.30
CA ILE A 175 20.52 -8.51 -6.13
C ILE A 175 19.86 -9.79 -6.62
N GLU A 176 18.64 -10.04 -6.19
CA GLU A 176 17.91 -11.25 -6.53
C GLU A 176 16.40 -10.99 -6.52
N HIS A 177 15.66 -11.68 -7.38
CA HIS A 177 14.21 -11.63 -7.46
C HIS A 177 13.66 -13.02 -7.83
N GLY A 178 12.65 -13.46 -7.13
CA GLY A 178 12.03 -14.77 -7.40
C GLY A 178 10.87 -15.08 -6.49
N ASP A 179 10.45 -16.35 -6.52
CA ASP A 179 9.42 -16.85 -5.61
C ASP A 179 9.90 -16.73 -4.16
N THR A 180 9.05 -16.23 -3.28
CA THR A 180 9.38 -15.96 -1.89
C THR A 180 9.92 -17.21 -1.18
N SER A 181 9.28 -18.37 -1.39
CA SER A 181 9.74 -19.62 -0.80
C SER A 181 11.17 -19.98 -1.22
N LYS A 182 11.53 -19.76 -2.50
CA LYS A 182 12.91 -19.99 -2.99
C LYS A 182 13.89 -19.00 -2.39
N ILE A 183 13.55 -17.70 -2.42
CA ILE A 183 14.41 -16.64 -1.88
C ILE A 183 14.76 -16.91 -0.40
N PHE A 184 13.78 -17.32 0.42
CA PHE A 184 13.99 -17.52 1.86
C PHE A 184 14.53 -18.89 2.26
N THR A 185 14.55 -19.89 1.36
CA THR A 185 15.03 -21.26 1.70
C THR A 185 16.29 -21.63 0.93
N LYS A 186 16.40 -21.25 -0.33
CA LYS A 186 17.53 -21.60 -1.20
C LYS A 186 17.76 -20.52 -2.26
N PRO A 187 18.22 -19.34 -1.85
CA PRO A 187 18.55 -18.27 -2.78
C PRO A 187 19.69 -18.68 -3.72
N ASP A 188 19.69 -18.12 -4.94
CA ASP A 188 20.76 -18.38 -5.92
C ASP A 188 21.99 -17.49 -5.67
N LYS A 189 21.83 -16.38 -4.90
CA LYS A 189 22.91 -15.44 -4.61
C LYS A 189 23.41 -15.60 -3.18
N GLU A 190 24.73 -15.72 -3.02
CA GLU A 190 25.39 -15.77 -1.71
C GLU A 190 25.03 -14.55 -0.86
N GLN A 191 25.03 -13.36 -1.46
CA GLN A 191 24.65 -12.11 -0.79
C GLN A 191 23.23 -12.13 -0.22
N THR A 192 22.29 -12.74 -0.93
CA THR A 192 20.92 -12.95 -0.43
C THR A 192 20.91 -13.91 0.75
N ASN A 193 21.66 -15.02 0.64
CA ASN A 193 21.79 -16.02 1.70
C ASN A 193 22.40 -15.42 2.98
N ASP A 194 23.47 -14.63 2.84
CA ASP A 194 24.12 -13.98 3.98
C ASP A 194 23.18 -12.99 4.68
N TYR A 195 22.40 -12.23 3.90
CA TYR A 195 21.39 -11.31 4.46
C TYR A 195 20.34 -12.06 5.26
N ILE A 196 19.75 -13.14 4.70
CA ILE A 196 18.70 -13.93 5.34
C ILE A 196 19.20 -14.64 6.59
N THR A 197 20.45 -15.13 6.57
CA THR A 197 21.06 -15.85 7.70
C THR A 197 21.68 -14.92 8.75
N GLY A 198 21.59 -13.61 8.58
CA GLY A 198 22.17 -12.63 9.51
C GLY A 198 23.70 -12.57 9.50
N ARG A 199 24.34 -13.07 8.44
CA ARG A 199 25.81 -13.03 8.24
C ARG A 199 26.27 -11.81 7.46
N PHE A 200 25.36 -10.90 7.22
CA PHE A 200 25.61 -9.67 6.48
C PHE A 200 26.27 -8.65 7.42
N GLY A 201 27.56 -8.41 7.30
CA GLY A 201 28.35 -7.48 8.10
C GLY A 201 29.68 -7.19 7.45
#